data_2c61e36a2f228c674fdb5d2ddc998d0b
#
_entry.id   2c61e36a2f228c674fdb5d2ddc998d0b
#
_cell.length_a   1.000
_cell.length_b   1.000
_cell.length_c   1.000
_cell.angle_alpha   90.00
_cell.angle_beta   90.00
_cell.angle_gamma   90.00
#
_symmetry.space_group_name_H-M   'P 1'
#
loop_
_entity.id
_entity.type
_entity.pdbx_description
1 polymer ?
#
loop_
_entity_poly.entity_id
_entity_poly.type
_entity_poly.pdbx_seq_one_letter_code
_entity_poly.pdbx_strand_id
1 'polypeptide(L)'
;MTACQNTPKTPALDMANFDLSVAPNADFYEYATGGWQKNNPLKPEYARYGSFDILRDNNEKRINELFSGMTQQKAEPGSVKQKISDLYKMGSTRCA
;
A
#
# COMPACT_ATOMS: atom_id res chain seq x y z
N MET A 1 20.16 16.19 -8.05
CA MET A 1 19.68 14.81 -8.09
C MET A 1 19.66 14.24 -6.68
N THR A 2 18.52 14.26 -6.07
CA THR A 2 18.30 13.62 -4.78
C THR A 2 17.70 12.22 -5.02
N ALA A 3 18.51 11.34 -5.56
CA ALA A 3 18.07 10.01 -5.95
C ALA A 3 18.06 9.00 -4.78
N CYS A 4 18.45 9.42 -3.58
CA CYS A 4 18.46 8.57 -2.41
C CYS A 4 17.69 9.22 -1.28
N GLN A 5 16.37 9.26 -1.42
CA GLN A 5 15.57 9.37 -0.21
C GLN A 5 15.80 8.08 0.58
N ASN A 6 16.38 8.21 1.75
CA ASN A 6 16.45 7.15 2.74
C ASN A 6 15.04 6.80 3.24
N THR A 7 14.23 6.22 2.36
CA THR A 7 13.02 5.54 2.81
C THR A 7 13.48 4.32 3.60
N PRO A 8 13.04 4.14 4.84
CA PRO A 8 13.37 2.96 5.62
C PRO A 8 12.95 1.72 4.82
N LYS A 9 13.93 0.89 4.48
CA LYS A 9 13.67 -0.35 3.75
C LYS A 9 12.97 -1.33 4.68
N THR A 10 11.85 -1.86 4.23
CA THR A 10 11.21 -2.97 4.92
C THR A 10 12.12 -4.20 4.84
N PRO A 11 12.45 -4.85 5.95
CA PRO A 11 13.29 -6.05 5.92
C PRO A 11 12.60 -7.17 5.14
N ALA A 12 13.38 -7.96 4.41
CA ALA A 12 12.86 -9.07 3.61
C ALA A 12 12.21 -10.15 4.49
N LEU A 13 12.77 -10.37 5.67
CA LEU A 13 12.21 -11.22 6.71
C LEU A 13 11.86 -10.35 7.93
N ASP A 14 10.58 -10.21 8.19
CA ASP A 14 10.09 -9.50 9.36
C ASP A 14 9.78 -10.50 10.46
N MET A 15 10.52 -10.44 11.57
CA MET A 15 10.33 -11.35 12.71
C MET A 15 8.96 -11.19 13.39
N ALA A 16 8.30 -10.05 13.20
CA ALA A 16 6.93 -9.85 13.70
C ALA A 16 5.90 -10.74 13.01
N ASN A 17 6.21 -11.27 11.85
CA ASN A 17 5.33 -12.20 11.11
C ASN A 17 5.37 -13.63 11.65
N PHE A 18 6.41 -13.96 12.45
CA PHE A 18 6.57 -15.28 13.03
C PHE A 18 5.77 -15.42 14.33
N ASP A 19 5.24 -16.61 14.56
CA ASP A 19 4.70 -16.98 15.88
C ASP A 19 5.73 -17.85 16.62
N LEU A 20 6.49 -17.21 17.49
CA LEU A 20 7.56 -17.85 18.24
C LEU A 20 7.03 -18.80 19.35
N SER A 21 5.73 -18.79 19.62
CA SER A 21 5.10 -19.71 20.56
C SER A 21 4.88 -21.11 19.97
N VAL A 22 5.00 -21.24 18.64
CA VAL A 22 4.84 -22.51 17.91
C VAL A 22 6.21 -23.04 17.50
N ALA A 23 6.46 -24.32 17.71
CA ALA A 23 7.68 -24.96 17.28
C ALA A 23 7.65 -25.20 15.76
N PRO A 24 8.76 -24.88 15.02
CA PRO A 24 8.79 -25.06 13.58
C PRO A 24 8.57 -26.49 13.09
N ASN A 25 8.92 -27.47 13.93
CA ASN A 25 8.74 -28.88 13.65
C ASN A 25 7.32 -29.40 13.95
N ALA A 26 6.54 -28.65 14.72
CA ALA A 26 5.16 -29.01 15.05
C ALA A 26 4.19 -28.46 13.99
N ASP A 27 4.29 -27.17 13.65
CA ASP A 27 3.51 -26.52 12.61
C ASP A 27 4.32 -25.37 11.98
N PHE A 28 4.99 -25.67 10.90
CA PHE A 28 5.83 -24.67 10.23
C PHE A 28 5.02 -23.50 9.64
N TYR A 29 3.84 -23.78 9.13
CA TYR A 29 2.97 -22.73 8.57
C TYR A 29 2.57 -21.70 9.65
N GLU A 30 2.09 -22.19 10.78
CA GLU A 30 1.72 -21.31 11.90
C GLU A 30 2.95 -20.60 12.47
N TYR A 31 4.07 -21.30 12.58
CA TYR A 31 5.34 -20.67 13.00
C TYR A 31 5.74 -19.52 12.09
N ALA A 32 5.72 -19.72 10.77
CA ALA A 32 6.20 -18.73 9.82
C ALA A 32 5.21 -17.58 9.55
N THR A 33 3.91 -17.79 9.72
CA THR A 33 2.86 -16.86 9.31
C THR A 33 1.89 -16.45 10.41
N GLY A 34 1.94 -17.10 11.56
CA GLY A 34 0.98 -16.87 12.64
C GLY A 34 0.97 -15.43 13.17
N GLY A 35 2.11 -14.81 13.30
CA GLY A 35 2.22 -13.40 13.70
C GLY A 35 1.60 -12.47 12.67
N TRP A 36 1.84 -12.72 11.40
CA TRP A 36 1.25 -11.93 10.32
C TRP A 36 -0.28 -12.04 10.32
N GLN A 37 -0.83 -13.24 10.48
CA GLN A 37 -2.27 -13.47 10.54
C GLN A 37 -2.94 -12.75 11.71
N LYS A 38 -2.31 -12.75 12.88
CA LYS A 38 -2.79 -12.03 14.06
C LYS A 38 -2.81 -10.53 13.86
N ASN A 39 -1.79 -9.99 13.20
CA ASN A 39 -1.65 -8.56 12.94
C ASN A 39 -2.53 -8.07 11.77
N ASN A 40 -2.94 -8.98 10.88
CA ASN A 40 -3.72 -8.66 9.69
C ASN A 40 -4.99 -9.54 9.62
N PRO A 41 -5.96 -9.33 10.52
CA PRO A 41 -7.19 -10.11 10.50
C PRO A 41 -7.97 -9.87 9.20
N LEU A 42 -8.63 -10.91 8.72
CA LEU A 42 -9.46 -10.82 7.51
C LEU A 42 -10.63 -9.86 7.75
N LYS A 43 -10.73 -8.84 6.90
CA LYS A 43 -11.83 -7.89 6.93
C LYS A 43 -13.07 -8.50 6.27
N PRO A 44 -14.29 -8.09 6.68
CA PRO A 44 -15.53 -8.65 6.13
C PRO A 44 -15.69 -8.47 4.61
N GLU A 45 -15.06 -7.44 4.05
CA GLU A 45 -15.10 -7.13 2.62
C GLU A 45 -14.25 -8.07 1.77
N TYR A 46 -13.33 -8.80 2.38
CA TYR A 46 -12.37 -9.63 1.65
C TYR A 46 -12.65 -11.11 1.87
N ALA A 47 -12.78 -11.86 0.78
CA ALA A 47 -12.84 -13.32 0.82
C ALA A 47 -11.46 -13.93 1.17
N ARG A 48 -10.40 -13.23 0.85
CA ARG A 48 -9.01 -13.56 1.19
C ARG A 48 -8.20 -12.29 1.31
N TYR A 49 -7.16 -12.32 2.12
CA TYR A 49 -6.26 -11.19 2.30
C TYR A 49 -4.83 -11.69 2.45
N GLY A 50 -3.91 -11.16 1.69
CA GLY A 50 -2.51 -11.56 1.68
C GLY A 50 -1.59 -10.39 1.36
N SER A 51 -0.29 -10.67 1.21
CA SER A 51 0.73 -9.66 0.91
C SER A 51 0.47 -8.91 -0.40
N PHE A 52 -0.12 -9.57 -1.39
CA PHE A 52 -0.50 -8.91 -2.65
C PHE A 52 -1.63 -7.90 -2.46
N ASP A 53 -2.56 -8.17 -1.57
CA ASP A 53 -3.65 -7.24 -1.25
C ASP A 53 -3.11 -6.01 -0.52
N ILE A 54 -2.19 -6.18 0.41
CA ILE A 54 -1.47 -5.08 1.08
C ILE A 54 -0.73 -4.23 0.05
N LEU A 55 -0.03 -4.88 -0.88
CA LEU A 55 0.71 -4.19 -1.93
C LEU A 55 -0.22 -3.36 -2.83
N ARG A 56 -1.36 -3.91 -3.21
CA ARG A 56 -2.39 -3.20 -3.98
C ARG A 56 -2.92 -2.00 -3.22
N ASP A 57 -3.32 -2.16 -1.97
CA ASP A 57 -3.86 -1.09 -1.14
C ASP A 57 -2.84 0.04 -0.96
N ASN A 58 -1.58 -0.30 -0.73
CA ASN A 58 -0.50 0.68 -0.63
C ASN A 58 -0.25 1.41 -1.95
N ASN A 59 -0.35 0.70 -3.07
CA ASN A 59 -0.22 1.29 -4.40
C ASN A 59 -1.37 2.27 -4.69
N GLU A 60 -2.60 1.90 -4.37
CA GLU A 60 -3.76 2.79 -4.50
C GLU A 60 -3.61 4.05 -3.67
N LYS A 61 -3.16 3.93 -2.42
CA LYS A 61 -2.88 5.09 -1.56
C LYS A 61 -1.83 6.02 -2.16
N ARG A 62 -0.72 5.46 -2.67
CA ARG A 62 0.36 6.23 -3.30
C ARG A 62 -0.12 6.96 -4.55
N ILE A 63 -0.94 6.30 -5.37
CA ILE A 63 -1.53 6.90 -6.57
C ILE A 63 -2.47 8.05 -6.18
N ASN A 64 -3.32 7.87 -5.18
CA ASN A 64 -4.21 8.91 -4.69
C ASN A 64 -3.45 10.11 -4.14
N GLU A 65 -2.40 9.88 -3.38
CA GLU A 65 -1.50 10.95 -2.88
C GLU A 65 -0.83 11.70 -4.03
N LEU A 66 -0.37 10.98 -5.04
CA LEU A 66 0.26 11.55 -6.23
C LEU A 66 -0.73 12.45 -6.98
N PHE A 67 -1.94 11.97 -7.24
CA PHE A 67 -2.96 12.74 -7.93
C PHE A 67 -3.42 13.95 -7.12
N SER A 68 -3.60 13.81 -5.83
CA SER A 68 -3.92 14.93 -4.94
C SER A 68 -2.82 16.00 -4.95
N GLY A 69 -1.56 15.59 -4.93
CA GLY A 69 -0.41 16.50 -5.09
C GLY A 69 -0.39 17.20 -6.44
N MET A 70 -0.71 16.49 -7.51
CA MET A 70 -0.77 17.07 -8.86
C MET A 70 -1.88 18.12 -9.00
N THR A 71 -3.01 17.95 -8.31
CA THR A 71 -4.11 18.93 -8.36
C THR A 71 -3.78 20.25 -7.67
N GLN A 72 -2.87 20.22 -6.71
CA GLN A 72 -2.43 21.40 -5.96
C GLN A 72 -1.32 22.19 -6.67
N GLN A 73 -0.62 21.56 -7.59
CA GLN A 73 0.48 22.19 -8.33
C GLN A 73 -0.02 22.78 -9.64
N LYS A 74 0.51 23.98 -9.96
CA LYS A 74 0.29 24.54 -11.30
C LYS A 74 1.01 23.70 -12.34
N ALA A 75 0.28 23.28 -13.35
CA ALA A 75 0.82 22.58 -14.50
C ALA A 75 0.82 23.50 -15.73
N GLU A 76 1.76 23.27 -16.64
CA GLU A 76 1.81 24.01 -17.90
C GLU A 76 0.57 23.69 -18.75
N PRO A 77 -0.02 24.72 -19.42
CA PRO A 77 -1.16 24.51 -20.31
C PRO A 77 -0.87 23.47 -21.40
N GLY A 78 -1.77 22.49 -21.54
CA GLY A 78 -1.64 21.42 -22.52
C GLY A 78 -0.71 20.28 -22.13
N SER A 79 -0.07 20.33 -20.97
CA SER A 79 0.77 19.23 -20.46
C SER A 79 -0.05 18.01 -20.04
N VAL A 80 0.58 16.84 -20.07
CA VAL A 80 -0.04 15.59 -19.57
C VAL A 80 -0.45 15.73 -18.11
N LYS A 81 0.36 16.42 -17.32
CA LYS A 81 0.09 16.71 -15.91
C LYS A 81 -1.20 17.50 -15.71
N GLN A 82 -1.43 18.52 -16.53
CA GLN A 82 -2.68 19.29 -16.50
C GLN A 82 -3.89 18.42 -16.86
N LYS A 83 -3.80 17.62 -17.89
CA LYS A 83 -4.89 16.74 -18.35
C LYS A 83 -5.30 15.75 -17.23
N ILE A 84 -4.34 15.13 -16.60
CA ILE A 84 -4.58 14.21 -15.47
C ILE A 84 -5.20 14.95 -14.28
N SER A 85 -4.67 16.10 -13.93
CA SER A 85 -5.16 16.93 -12.83
C SER A 85 -6.60 17.39 -13.04
N ASP A 86 -6.94 17.82 -14.24
CA ASP A 86 -8.29 18.30 -14.57
C ASP A 86 -9.29 17.12 -14.56
N LEU A 87 -8.92 15.97 -15.09
CA LEU A 87 -9.76 14.78 -15.07
C LEU A 87 -10.02 14.30 -13.63
N TYR A 88 -9.00 14.30 -12.79
CA TYR A 88 -9.11 13.92 -11.38
C TYR A 88 -10.02 14.89 -10.61
N LYS A 89 -9.89 16.20 -10.84
CA LYS A 89 -10.77 17.20 -10.24
C LYS A 89 -12.22 17.02 -10.66
N MET A 90 -12.47 16.76 -11.92
CA MET A 90 -13.82 16.50 -12.45
C MET A 90 -14.45 15.28 -11.79
N GLY A 91 -13.70 14.19 -11.65
CA GLY A 91 -14.16 12.98 -10.97
C GLY A 91 -14.45 13.20 -9.50
N SER A 92 -13.59 13.92 -8.80
CA SER A 92 -13.74 14.20 -7.37
C SER A 92 -14.94 15.11 -7.06
N THR A 93 -15.24 16.08 -7.91
CA THR A 93 -16.40 16.98 -7.71
C THR A 93 -17.73 16.29 -7.99
N ARG A 94 -17.73 15.22 -8.78
CA ARG A 94 -18.94 14.48 -9.13
C ARG A 94 -19.40 13.50 -8.04
N CYS A 95 -18.50 13.15 -7.13
CA CYS A 95 -18.75 12.21 -6.04
C CYS A 95 -19.07 12.91 -4.71
N ALA A 96 -19.25 14.22 -4.76
CA ALA A 96 -19.64 14.98 -3.57
C ALA A 96 -21.17 14.88 -3.31
#